data_952e9cc126c83095740004caa60848df
#
_entry.id   952e9cc126c83095740004caa60848df
#
_cell.length_a   1.000
_cell.length_b   1.000
_cell.length_c   1.000
_cell.angle_alpha   90.00
_cell.angle_beta   90.00
_cell.angle_gamma   90.00
#
_symmetry.space_group_name_H-M   'P 1'
#
loop_
_entity.id
_entity.type
_entity.pdbx_description
1 polymer ?
#
loop_
_entity_poly.entity_id
_entity_poly.type
_entity_poly.pdbx_seq_one_letter_code
_entity_poly.pdbx_strand_id
1 'polypeptide(L)'
;MRSKLRVGLLLDGATVPYWAARSIERIARSDVADIVLAVIDGGTEKDVDPTRATESFLYDTHIWFDRRRNEQSIDPLALEDLPRDLDKVGRVYLKRTADTHRTISEEVVRKIYERDLDVLIDIGNVTPLGELSRCARHGVWSFSPGDGEKYDGHSPGFWEIYHNEPVTSAHVRRIIRGSTSIIYLSHSHTITRSEKRNREQLYLKGISFLPRLLNEQYALGREPLPSKESGTVATLGPLPRRGPGNLEMISFYLRRWPRDLHFLAKRALFEERWAVQYSLDSKIPSTYDGFNTLVPPPHTWWGDPQAAQQDDDFYIFVEELVLPRSRNHAHISVIKVDHDGIHEPPVTVIEKPYHMSYPFVFEWKGSHYMVPETSNARTIELYEATDFPYQWKLVKQIMNEVEAVDTTLVRRNGLWWLFTNMRENHGGPINDELFLFYSDDLLSDHWEPHPLNPIITDARSARPAGRIFELDGVLYRPSQDCARCYGYAVNINRIQEMDEKSYRETRTAYVEPKEFPGASRLHTFSHIHGLTAVDTYIARPRFIPNR
;
A
#
# COMPACT_ATOMS: atom_id res chain seq x y z
N MET A 1 15.33 24.05 16.95
CA MET A 1 15.00 22.61 16.79
C MET A 1 14.07 22.23 17.93
N ARG A 2 13.03 21.44 17.68
CA ARG A 2 12.19 20.87 18.74
C ARG A 2 12.99 19.81 19.49
N SER A 3 12.67 19.58 20.77
CA SER A 3 13.22 18.44 21.51
C SER A 3 12.65 17.15 20.94
N LYS A 4 13.47 16.08 20.86
CA LYS A 4 13.00 14.75 20.46
C LYS A 4 11.90 14.27 21.40
N LEU A 5 10.98 13.46 20.87
CA LEU A 5 9.91 12.82 21.64
C LEU A 5 10.50 11.75 22.57
N ARG A 6 10.08 11.72 23.81
CA ARG A 6 10.51 10.74 24.82
C ARG A 6 9.57 9.54 24.80
N VAL A 7 10.10 8.39 24.37
CA VAL A 7 9.31 7.17 24.14
C VAL A 7 9.63 6.11 25.20
N GLY A 8 8.59 5.51 25.77
CA GLY A 8 8.67 4.28 26.54
C GLY A 8 8.14 3.09 25.73
N LEU A 9 8.67 1.90 25.97
CA LEU A 9 8.21 0.65 25.37
C LEU A 9 7.60 -0.25 26.43
N LEU A 10 6.48 -0.92 26.12
CA LEU A 10 5.90 -2.03 26.89
C LEU A 10 6.17 -3.33 26.13
N LEU A 11 6.87 -4.27 26.77
CA LEU A 11 7.36 -5.50 26.17
C LEU A 11 6.93 -6.71 27.01
N ASP A 12 6.55 -7.81 26.35
CA ASP A 12 6.16 -9.07 27.05
C ASP A 12 7.35 -9.85 27.60
N GLY A 13 8.58 -9.57 27.15
CA GLY A 13 9.76 -10.31 27.57
C GLY A 13 11.06 -9.77 26.99
N ALA A 14 12.10 -10.61 27.00
CA ALA A 14 13.41 -10.31 26.46
C ALA A 14 13.51 -10.51 24.94
N THR A 15 12.52 -11.17 24.34
CA THR A 15 12.40 -11.38 22.89
C THR A 15 11.16 -10.68 22.36
N VAL A 16 11.21 -10.25 21.10
CA VAL A 16 10.10 -9.60 20.42
C VAL A 16 9.94 -10.16 19.00
N PRO A 17 8.75 -10.12 18.40
CA PRO A 17 8.59 -10.48 17.00
C PRO A 17 9.45 -9.64 16.06
N TYR A 18 9.88 -10.20 14.92
CA TYR A 18 10.68 -9.53 13.89
C TYR A 18 10.13 -8.13 13.54
N TRP A 19 8.81 -8.03 13.28
CA TRP A 19 8.19 -6.74 12.95
C TRP A 19 8.39 -5.69 14.02
N ALA A 20 8.31 -6.10 15.29
CA ALA A 20 8.48 -5.22 16.43
C ALA A 20 9.95 -4.81 16.60
N ALA A 21 10.89 -5.75 16.46
CA ALA A 21 12.32 -5.47 16.48
C ALA A 21 12.70 -4.41 15.42
N ARG A 22 12.22 -4.58 14.18
CA ARG A 22 12.47 -3.61 13.09
C ARG A 22 11.84 -2.24 13.36
N SER A 23 10.63 -2.22 13.95
CA SER A 23 9.98 -0.95 14.33
C SER A 23 10.76 -0.22 15.42
N ILE A 24 11.21 -0.94 16.46
CA ILE A 24 12.04 -0.40 17.53
C ILE A 24 13.36 0.16 17.00
N GLU A 25 14.05 -0.57 16.13
CA GLU A 25 15.31 -0.11 15.51
C GLU A 25 15.12 1.20 14.73
N ARG A 26 14.02 1.32 13.97
CA ARG A 26 13.71 2.55 13.24
C ARG A 26 13.46 3.73 14.18
N ILE A 27 12.73 3.52 15.27
CA ILE A 27 12.50 4.56 16.28
C ILE A 27 13.82 4.97 16.92
N ALA A 28 14.65 4.00 17.34
CA ALA A 28 15.93 4.25 18.03
C ALA A 28 16.94 5.02 17.15
N ARG A 29 16.90 4.80 15.82
CA ARG A 29 17.79 5.47 14.85
C ARG A 29 17.20 6.76 14.29
N SER A 30 16.00 7.15 14.72
CA SER A 30 15.36 8.36 14.21
C SER A 30 15.93 9.62 14.87
N ASP A 31 15.82 10.75 14.16
CA ASP A 31 16.17 12.06 14.69
C ASP A 31 15.00 12.72 15.45
N VAL A 32 13.83 12.06 15.51
CA VAL A 32 12.59 12.63 16.05
C VAL A 32 12.21 12.10 17.43
N ALA A 33 12.76 10.94 17.84
CA ALA A 33 12.40 10.29 19.10
C ALA A 33 13.60 9.62 19.78
N ASP A 34 13.59 9.61 21.12
CA ASP A 34 14.54 8.86 21.95
C ASP A 34 13.78 7.83 22.79
N ILE A 35 14.18 6.58 22.74
CA ILE A 35 13.65 5.52 23.60
C ILE A 35 14.36 5.64 24.95
N VAL A 36 13.63 6.04 25.99
CA VAL A 36 14.20 6.34 27.30
C VAL A 36 13.84 5.32 28.39
N LEU A 37 12.89 4.41 28.09
CA LEU A 37 12.43 3.42 29.05
C LEU A 37 11.95 2.15 28.32
N ALA A 38 12.30 0.98 28.84
CA ALA A 38 11.72 -0.31 28.52
C ALA A 38 11.02 -0.90 29.76
N VAL A 39 9.73 -1.09 29.72
CA VAL A 39 8.92 -1.76 30.72
C VAL A 39 8.71 -3.19 30.27
N ILE A 40 9.27 -4.15 31.00
CA ILE A 40 9.30 -5.55 30.63
C ILE A 40 8.34 -6.32 31.56
N ASP A 41 7.35 -7.00 30.96
CA ASP A 41 6.51 -7.91 31.72
C ASP A 41 7.29 -9.23 31.93
N GLY A 42 7.70 -9.50 33.16
CA GLY A 42 8.46 -10.69 33.56
C GLY A 42 7.63 -11.98 33.66
N GLY A 43 6.45 -12.03 33.04
CA GLY A 43 5.61 -13.23 32.99
C GLY A 43 6.31 -14.39 32.28
N THR A 44 6.10 -15.60 32.78
CA THR A 44 6.67 -16.83 32.19
C THR A 44 6.20 -16.99 30.74
N GLU A 45 7.11 -17.38 29.84
CA GLU A 45 6.98 -17.60 28.40
C GLU A 45 5.79 -18.46 27.91
N LYS A 46 4.88 -18.86 28.81
CA LYS A 46 3.89 -19.92 28.49
C LYS A 46 2.55 -19.45 27.91
N ASP A 47 2.25 -18.14 27.89
CA ASP A 47 0.86 -17.71 27.63
C ASP A 47 0.61 -16.93 26.32
N VAL A 48 1.58 -16.74 25.46
CA VAL A 48 1.38 -15.95 24.25
C VAL A 48 1.93 -16.64 23.01
N ASP A 49 1.34 -17.73 22.63
CA ASP A 49 1.26 -18.13 21.22
C ASP A 49 -0.18 -17.84 20.75
N PRO A 50 -0.43 -16.72 20.04
CA PRO A 50 -1.76 -16.46 19.47
C PRO A 50 -2.18 -17.53 18.46
N THR A 51 -1.27 -18.48 18.12
CA THR A 51 -1.55 -19.65 17.28
C THR A 51 -1.81 -20.90 18.13
N ARG A 52 -1.68 -20.86 19.47
CA ARG A 52 -1.96 -22.00 20.33
C ARG A 52 -3.43 -22.12 20.66
N ALA A 53 -3.90 -23.35 20.42
CA ALA A 53 -5.20 -23.91 20.73
C ALA A 53 -6.36 -23.35 19.92
N THR A 54 -6.32 -23.55 18.61
CA THR A 54 -7.60 -23.82 17.93
C THR A 54 -7.99 -25.25 18.31
N GLU A 55 -9.17 -25.44 18.88
CA GLU A 55 -9.79 -26.77 19.07
C GLU A 55 -10.21 -27.37 17.71
N SER A 56 -9.54 -26.98 16.62
CA SER A 56 -9.92 -27.25 15.24
C SER A 56 -8.81 -27.96 14.48
N PHE A 57 -8.92 -29.29 14.41
CA PHE A 57 -8.01 -30.10 13.58
C PHE A 57 -7.94 -29.65 12.11
N LEU A 58 -9.07 -29.22 11.54
CA LEU A 58 -9.11 -28.77 10.14
C LEU A 58 -8.37 -27.44 9.95
N TYR A 59 -8.45 -26.52 10.93
CA TYR A 59 -7.71 -25.27 10.86
C TYR A 59 -6.20 -25.48 11.00
N ASP A 60 -5.78 -26.31 11.96
CA ASP A 60 -4.36 -26.61 12.14
C ASP A 60 -3.77 -27.28 10.90
N THR A 61 -4.54 -28.18 10.26
CA THR A 61 -4.17 -28.81 9.00
C THR A 61 -4.06 -27.76 7.88
N HIS A 62 -5.02 -26.83 7.79
CA HIS A 62 -4.99 -25.72 6.82
C HIS A 62 -3.74 -24.87 6.98
N ILE A 63 -3.44 -24.42 8.19
CA ILE A 63 -2.25 -23.61 8.51
C ILE A 63 -0.96 -24.36 8.15
N TRP A 64 -0.89 -25.65 8.46
CA TRP A 64 0.28 -26.47 8.15
C TRP A 64 0.54 -26.52 6.63
N PHE A 65 -0.50 -26.75 5.81
CA PHE A 65 -0.38 -26.74 4.35
C PHE A 65 -0.05 -25.37 3.80
N ASP A 66 -0.66 -24.31 4.33
CA ASP A 66 -0.43 -22.94 3.87
C ASP A 66 1.01 -22.49 4.18
N ARG A 67 1.53 -22.80 5.37
CA ARG A 67 2.94 -22.57 5.75
C ARG A 67 3.91 -23.26 4.79
N ARG A 68 3.67 -24.52 4.48
CA ARG A 68 4.53 -25.33 3.61
C ARG A 68 4.60 -24.80 2.17
N ARG A 69 3.48 -24.30 1.68
CA ARG A 69 3.40 -23.70 0.33
C ARG A 69 4.11 -22.34 0.22
N ASN A 70 4.33 -21.66 1.33
CA ASN A 70 4.82 -20.30 1.41
C ASN A 70 6.06 -20.18 2.32
N GLU A 71 6.94 -21.19 2.32
CA GLU A 71 8.13 -21.26 3.19
C GLU A 71 9.17 -20.15 2.95
N GLN A 72 9.18 -19.54 1.77
CA GLN A 72 10.21 -18.56 1.37
C GLN A 72 9.92 -17.12 1.82
N SER A 73 8.81 -16.87 2.53
CA SER A 73 8.48 -15.53 3.02
C SER A 73 9.14 -15.25 4.37
N ILE A 74 9.50 -13.98 4.64
CA ILE A 74 9.91 -13.53 5.97
C ILE A 74 8.76 -13.79 6.94
N ASP A 75 9.02 -14.46 8.05
CA ASP A 75 8.04 -14.59 9.13
C ASP A 75 8.12 -13.37 10.07
N PRO A 76 7.19 -12.42 9.98
CA PRO A 76 7.22 -11.23 10.82
C PRO A 76 6.94 -11.50 12.30
N LEU A 77 6.48 -12.71 12.62
CA LEU A 77 6.21 -13.16 14.00
C LEU A 77 7.35 -14.00 14.60
N ALA A 78 8.41 -14.29 13.83
CA ALA A 78 9.59 -14.95 14.34
C ALA A 78 10.18 -14.14 15.50
N LEU A 79 10.47 -14.80 16.63
CA LEU A 79 11.02 -14.13 17.81
C LEU A 79 12.51 -13.85 17.61
N GLU A 80 12.90 -12.63 17.93
CA GLU A 80 14.28 -12.14 17.93
C GLU A 80 14.62 -11.52 19.31
N ASP A 81 15.91 -11.47 19.63
CA ASP A 81 16.38 -10.72 20.79
C ASP A 81 16.09 -9.22 20.63
N LEU A 82 15.95 -8.53 21.75
CA LEU A 82 15.78 -7.08 21.75
C LEU A 82 16.93 -6.40 20.99
N PRO A 83 16.64 -5.39 20.16
CA PRO A 83 17.68 -4.64 19.46
C PRO A 83 18.74 -4.08 20.41
N ARG A 84 20.03 -4.18 20.02
CA ARG A 84 21.17 -3.66 20.80
C ARG A 84 21.08 -2.17 21.10
N ASP A 85 20.33 -1.43 20.30
CA ASP A 85 20.03 -0.01 20.52
C ASP A 85 19.35 0.23 21.89
N LEU A 86 18.74 -0.81 22.48
CA LEU A 86 18.11 -0.76 23.82
C LEU A 86 19.04 -1.14 24.99
N ASP A 87 20.30 -1.51 24.77
CA ASP A 87 21.19 -1.97 25.83
C ASP A 87 21.44 -0.91 26.92
N LYS A 88 21.38 0.37 26.54
CA LYS A 88 21.58 1.52 27.45
C LYS A 88 20.28 2.12 27.98
N VAL A 89 19.12 1.59 27.57
CA VAL A 89 17.82 2.10 27.98
C VAL A 89 17.46 1.63 29.37
N GLY A 90 16.92 2.53 30.20
CA GLY A 90 16.45 2.20 31.53
C GLY A 90 15.38 1.11 31.52
N ARG A 91 15.48 0.10 32.37
CA ARG A 91 14.55 -1.02 32.43
C ARG A 91 13.74 -1.01 33.71
N VAL A 92 12.44 -1.26 33.61
CA VAL A 92 11.51 -1.48 34.71
C VAL A 92 10.79 -2.80 34.47
N TYR A 93 10.78 -3.66 35.49
CA TYR A 93 10.14 -4.98 35.40
C TYR A 93 8.77 -4.94 36.07
N LEU A 94 7.74 -5.41 35.38
CA LEU A 94 6.43 -5.61 35.99
C LEU A 94 6.46 -6.91 36.81
N LYS A 95 6.04 -6.84 38.06
CA LYS A 95 5.81 -8.04 38.88
C LYS A 95 4.36 -8.46 38.68
N ARG A 96 4.15 -9.64 38.12
CA ARG A 96 2.82 -10.27 38.11
C ARG A 96 2.48 -10.76 39.50
N THR A 97 1.40 -10.26 40.08
CA THR A 97 0.77 -10.90 41.25
C THR A 97 -0.05 -12.08 40.78
N ALA A 98 -0.09 -13.16 41.56
CA ALA A 98 -0.80 -14.41 41.21
C ALA A 98 -2.33 -14.27 41.12
N ASP A 99 -2.88 -13.09 41.37
CA ASP A 99 -4.29 -12.78 41.25
C ASP A 99 -4.73 -12.56 39.80
N THR A 100 -5.91 -13.04 39.47
CA THR A 100 -6.54 -12.98 38.16
C THR A 100 -6.78 -11.57 37.62
N HIS A 101 -6.59 -10.54 38.43
CA HIS A 101 -6.59 -9.14 38.03
C HIS A 101 -5.15 -8.63 37.93
N ARG A 102 -4.66 -8.45 36.70
CA ARG A 102 -3.34 -7.87 36.38
C ARG A 102 -3.28 -6.39 36.85
N THR A 103 -3.10 -6.15 38.14
CA THR A 103 -2.88 -4.80 38.66
C THR A 103 -1.39 -4.48 38.62
N ILE A 104 -1.04 -3.32 38.09
CA ILE A 104 0.34 -2.80 38.12
C ILE A 104 0.53 -2.09 39.45
N SER A 105 1.65 -2.36 40.15
CA SER A 105 1.90 -1.71 41.43
C SER A 105 2.07 -0.20 41.26
N GLU A 106 1.56 0.59 42.21
CA GLU A 106 1.71 2.04 42.23
C GLU A 106 3.16 2.50 42.15
N GLU A 107 4.08 1.73 42.75
CA GLU A 107 5.53 2.00 42.65
C GLU A 107 6.03 1.96 41.20
N VAL A 108 5.59 0.99 40.40
CA VAL A 108 5.95 0.86 38.97
C VAL A 108 5.33 1.99 38.19
N VAL A 109 4.06 2.29 38.41
CA VAL A 109 3.37 3.42 37.75
C VAL A 109 4.10 4.72 38.02
N ARG A 110 4.52 4.97 39.28
CA ARG A 110 5.30 6.14 39.67
C ARG A 110 6.66 6.20 38.95
N LYS A 111 7.40 5.08 38.89
CA LYS A 111 8.69 4.99 38.17
C LYS A 111 8.58 5.30 36.69
N ILE A 112 7.48 4.90 36.06
CA ILE A 112 7.21 5.21 34.65
C ILE A 112 6.85 6.69 34.51
N TYR A 113 5.98 7.22 35.38
CA TYR A 113 5.55 8.62 35.37
C TYR A 113 6.71 9.60 35.52
N GLU A 114 7.68 9.28 36.42
CA GLU A 114 8.89 10.08 36.65
C GLU A 114 9.81 10.21 35.43
N ARG A 115 9.58 9.41 34.39
CA ARG A 115 10.36 9.47 33.15
C ARG A 115 9.90 10.55 32.17
N ASP A 116 8.80 11.24 32.45
CA ASP A 116 8.24 12.33 31.64
C ASP A 116 8.12 11.92 30.16
N LEU A 117 7.37 10.88 29.90
CA LEU A 117 7.20 10.29 28.55
C LEU A 117 6.20 11.11 27.71
N ASP A 118 6.52 11.30 26.43
CA ASP A 118 5.56 11.80 25.47
C ASP A 118 4.60 10.68 25.01
N VAL A 119 5.14 9.50 24.68
CA VAL A 119 4.36 8.34 24.20
C VAL A 119 4.85 7.07 24.90
N LEU A 120 3.92 6.20 25.24
CA LEU A 120 4.19 4.83 25.65
C LEU A 120 3.71 3.87 24.56
N ILE A 121 4.61 3.07 23.99
CA ILE A 121 4.30 2.15 22.89
C ILE A 121 4.12 0.75 23.44
N ASP A 122 2.94 0.17 23.25
CA ASP A 122 2.64 -1.20 23.61
C ASP A 122 2.89 -2.13 22.41
N ILE A 123 3.91 -2.95 22.54
CA ILE A 123 4.30 -3.98 21.57
C ILE A 123 3.86 -5.37 22.05
N GLY A 124 3.70 -5.53 23.36
CA GLY A 124 3.59 -6.81 24.03
C GLY A 124 2.19 -7.20 24.46
N ASN A 125 1.10 -6.56 24.03
CA ASN A 125 -0.25 -6.81 24.55
C ASN A 125 -0.35 -6.76 26.08
N VAL A 126 0.43 -5.88 26.72
CA VAL A 126 0.44 -5.70 28.16
C VAL A 126 -0.90 -5.10 28.61
N THR A 127 -1.70 -5.86 29.36
CA THR A 127 -2.92 -5.36 29.99
C THR A 127 -2.75 -5.33 31.52
N PRO A 128 -3.26 -4.32 32.25
CA PRO A 128 -4.25 -3.29 31.89
C PRO A 128 -3.61 -1.97 31.45
N LEU A 129 -3.90 -1.53 30.23
CA LEU A 129 -3.37 -0.27 29.67
C LEU A 129 -3.98 0.99 30.31
N GLY A 130 -5.10 0.86 31.02
CA GLY A 130 -5.84 2.00 31.59
C GLY A 130 -5.02 2.86 32.57
N GLU A 131 -4.28 2.25 33.49
CA GLU A 131 -3.45 2.95 34.46
C GLU A 131 -2.20 3.54 33.80
N LEU A 132 -1.58 2.79 32.89
CA LEU A 132 -0.39 3.22 32.15
C LEU A 132 -0.70 4.36 31.17
N SER A 133 -1.94 4.50 30.71
CA SER A 133 -2.35 5.56 29.78
C SER A 133 -2.19 6.97 30.34
N ARG A 134 -1.99 7.10 31.67
CA ARG A 134 -1.73 8.37 32.36
C ARG A 134 -0.23 8.68 32.51
N CYS A 135 0.64 7.70 32.19
CA CYS A 135 2.09 7.83 32.37
C CYS A 135 2.79 8.52 31.20
N ALA A 136 2.08 8.77 30.10
CA ALA A 136 2.61 9.48 28.94
C ALA A 136 1.65 10.59 28.50
N ARG A 137 2.19 11.71 28.00
CA ARG A 137 1.42 12.91 27.60
C ARG A 137 0.37 12.59 26.54
N HIS A 138 0.75 11.75 25.55
CA HIS A 138 -0.08 11.36 24.42
C HIS A 138 -0.63 9.93 24.55
N GLY A 139 -0.57 9.35 25.80
CA GLY A 139 -1.12 8.05 26.13
C GLY A 139 -0.31 6.87 25.64
N VAL A 140 -0.99 5.72 25.51
CA VAL A 140 -0.42 4.46 25.02
C VAL A 140 -0.82 4.25 23.56
N TRP A 141 0.15 3.95 22.71
CA TRP A 141 -0.06 3.59 21.31
C TRP A 141 0.20 2.10 21.12
N SER A 142 -0.76 1.39 20.49
CA SER A 142 -0.67 -0.05 20.28
C SER A 142 -1.02 -0.40 18.84
N PHE A 143 -0.12 -1.14 18.17
CA PHE A 143 -0.40 -1.72 16.87
C PHE A 143 -1.30 -2.96 17.01
N SER A 144 -2.28 -3.10 16.13
CA SER A 144 -3.13 -4.29 16.03
C SER A 144 -3.44 -4.63 14.58
N PRO A 145 -3.35 -5.91 14.17
CA PRO A 145 -3.97 -6.37 12.93
C PRO A 145 -5.49 -6.34 13.06
N GLY A 146 -6.20 -6.13 11.94
CA GLY A 146 -7.65 -5.95 11.90
C GLY A 146 -8.06 -4.49 11.75
N ASP A 147 -9.35 -4.23 11.54
CA ASP A 147 -9.91 -2.90 11.36
C ASP A 147 -10.25 -2.19 12.68
N GLY A 148 -10.14 -2.91 13.79
CA GLY A 148 -10.47 -2.40 15.12
C GLY A 148 -11.97 -2.37 15.45
N GLU A 149 -12.84 -2.73 14.51
CA GLU A 149 -14.29 -2.78 14.68
C GLU A 149 -14.84 -4.20 14.49
N LYS A 150 -14.75 -4.73 13.28
CA LYS A 150 -15.29 -6.03 12.90
C LYS A 150 -14.29 -7.18 13.13
N TYR A 151 -13.01 -6.91 12.96
CA TYR A 151 -11.92 -7.88 13.07
C TYR A 151 -10.89 -7.37 14.07
N ASP A 152 -10.89 -7.91 15.29
CA ASP A 152 -10.02 -7.47 16.38
C ASP A 152 -8.99 -8.56 16.76
N GLY A 153 -8.01 -8.75 15.89
CA GLY A 153 -6.75 -9.41 16.23
C GLY A 153 -6.73 -10.91 16.48
N HIS A 154 -7.87 -11.61 16.55
CA HIS A 154 -7.89 -13.08 16.64
C HIS A 154 -7.88 -13.72 15.25
N SER A 155 -6.89 -14.59 14.98
CA SER A 155 -6.65 -15.19 13.66
C SER A 155 -6.61 -14.12 12.56
N PRO A 156 -5.70 -13.11 12.68
CA PRO A 156 -5.67 -11.99 11.74
C PRO A 156 -5.43 -12.48 10.32
N GLY A 157 -6.22 -11.97 9.39
CA GLY A 157 -6.15 -12.34 7.98
C GLY A 157 -7.03 -13.53 7.58
N PHE A 158 -7.54 -14.36 8.52
CA PHE A 158 -8.42 -15.48 8.20
C PHE A 158 -9.87 -15.05 7.97
N TRP A 159 -10.44 -14.26 8.87
CA TRP A 159 -11.85 -13.93 8.82
C TRP A 159 -12.22 -13.06 7.62
N GLU A 160 -11.33 -12.18 7.18
CA GLU A 160 -11.49 -11.40 5.96
C GLU A 160 -11.55 -12.33 4.73
N ILE A 161 -10.67 -13.34 4.67
CA ILE A 161 -10.72 -14.36 3.60
C ILE A 161 -12.03 -15.16 3.66
N TYR A 162 -12.45 -15.56 4.87
CA TYR A 162 -13.67 -16.34 5.09
C TYR A 162 -14.92 -15.58 4.63
N HIS A 163 -15.02 -14.28 4.94
CA HIS A 163 -16.13 -13.42 4.55
C HIS A 163 -15.97 -12.84 3.13
N ASN A 164 -14.85 -13.12 2.47
CA ASN A 164 -14.53 -12.59 1.14
C ASN A 164 -14.48 -11.05 1.12
N GLU A 165 -13.93 -10.48 2.19
CA GLU A 165 -13.69 -9.03 2.23
C GLU A 165 -12.60 -8.65 1.22
N PRO A 166 -12.77 -7.55 0.49
CA PRO A 166 -11.79 -7.14 -0.50
C PRO A 166 -10.49 -6.62 0.12
N VAL A 167 -10.56 -6.13 1.36
CA VAL A 167 -9.41 -5.59 2.08
C VAL A 167 -9.25 -6.26 3.45
N THR A 168 -7.99 -6.37 3.86
CA THR A 168 -7.56 -6.75 5.20
C THR A 168 -6.84 -5.56 5.81
N SER A 169 -7.10 -5.26 7.07
CA SER A 169 -6.69 -3.99 7.68
C SER A 169 -5.72 -4.20 8.83
N ALA A 170 -4.97 -3.15 9.15
CA ALA A 170 -4.20 -3.02 10.37
C ALA A 170 -4.27 -1.58 10.87
N HIS A 171 -4.21 -1.38 12.19
CA HIS A 171 -4.35 -0.06 12.77
C HIS A 171 -3.41 0.19 13.95
N VAL A 172 -3.24 1.46 14.31
CA VAL A 172 -2.69 1.87 15.60
C VAL A 172 -3.80 2.55 16.40
N ARG A 173 -4.05 2.03 17.60
CA ARG A 173 -4.95 2.66 18.56
C ARG A 173 -4.17 3.46 19.60
N ARG A 174 -4.77 4.54 20.02
CA ARG A 174 -4.30 5.36 21.14
C ARG A 174 -5.26 5.20 22.30
N ILE A 175 -4.73 4.91 23.48
CA ILE A 175 -5.46 4.84 24.73
C ILE A 175 -4.95 5.97 25.63
N ILE A 176 -5.83 6.90 25.98
CA ILE A 176 -5.51 8.04 26.84
C ILE A 176 -6.67 8.28 27.81
N ARG A 177 -6.36 8.30 29.12
CA ARG A 177 -7.34 8.56 30.19
C ARG A 177 -8.65 7.74 30.07
N GLY A 178 -8.54 6.47 29.64
CA GLY A 178 -9.67 5.56 29.48
C GLY A 178 -10.46 5.71 28.17
N SER A 179 -10.10 6.68 27.31
CA SER A 179 -10.65 6.81 25.96
C SER A 179 -9.76 6.09 24.96
N THR A 180 -10.36 5.39 23.99
CA THR A 180 -9.65 4.71 22.89
C THR A 180 -10.04 5.34 21.57
N SER A 181 -9.04 5.59 20.71
CA SER A 181 -9.25 6.08 19.35
C SER A 181 -8.28 5.42 18.39
N ILE A 182 -8.69 5.16 17.16
CA ILE A 182 -7.80 4.73 16.07
C ILE A 182 -7.15 5.98 15.50
N ILE A 183 -5.81 6.04 15.57
CA ILE A 183 -5.02 7.18 15.09
C ILE A 183 -4.29 6.88 13.76
N TYR A 184 -4.27 5.63 13.34
CA TYR A 184 -3.76 5.19 12.04
C TYR A 184 -4.51 3.95 11.60
N LEU A 185 -5.02 3.95 10.38
CA LEU A 185 -5.75 2.83 9.80
C LEU A 185 -5.24 2.60 8.38
N SER A 186 -4.97 1.36 8.04
CA SER A 186 -4.42 0.99 6.74
C SER A 186 -5.10 -0.25 6.19
N HIS A 187 -5.46 -0.20 4.90
CA HIS A 187 -6.15 -1.27 4.20
C HIS A 187 -5.27 -1.86 3.11
N SER A 188 -5.03 -3.17 3.18
CA SER A 188 -4.31 -3.95 2.17
C SER A 188 -5.27 -4.83 1.39
N HIS A 189 -4.92 -5.18 0.16
CA HIS A 189 -5.63 -6.21 -0.59
C HIS A 189 -5.67 -7.54 0.17
N THR A 190 -6.84 -8.18 0.26
CA THR A 190 -6.97 -9.48 0.90
C THR A 190 -6.36 -10.59 0.02
N ILE A 191 -5.28 -11.21 0.48
CA ILE A 191 -4.63 -12.34 -0.20
C ILE A 191 -5.45 -13.60 0.05
N THR A 192 -6.49 -13.82 -0.74
CA THR A 192 -7.48 -14.89 -0.53
C THR A 192 -6.94 -16.30 -0.61
N ARG A 193 -5.74 -16.52 -1.20
CA ARG A 193 -5.16 -17.84 -1.43
C ARG A 193 -4.24 -18.33 -0.33
N SER A 194 -3.80 -17.45 0.58
CA SER A 194 -2.91 -17.78 1.67
C SER A 194 -3.21 -16.89 2.88
N GLU A 195 -3.64 -17.49 3.96
CA GLU A 195 -3.82 -16.81 5.23
C GLU A 195 -2.48 -16.33 5.78
N LYS A 196 -1.44 -17.16 5.66
CA LYS A 196 -0.08 -16.81 6.09
C LYS A 196 0.37 -15.50 5.43
N ARG A 197 0.33 -15.42 4.09
CA ARG A 197 0.72 -14.21 3.36
C ARG A 197 -0.19 -13.02 3.67
N ASN A 198 -1.50 -13.26 3.82
CA ASN A 198 -2.46 -12.22 4.17
C ASN A 198 -2.17 -11.61 5.55
N ARG A 199 -1.80 -12.45 6.52
CA ARG A 199 -1.37 -12.02 7.84
C ARG A 199 0.00 -11.33 7.82
N GLU A 200 0.97 -11.92 7.14
CA GLU A 200 2.35 -11.41 7.08
C GLU A 200 2.42 -9.99 6.53
N GLN A 201 1.68 -9.67 5.48
CA GLN A 201 1.67 -8.33 4.90
C GLN A 201 1.25 -7.26 5.92
N LEU A 202 0.32 -7.57 6.84
CA LEU A 202 -0.13 -6.62 7.87
C LEU A 202 1.00 -6.26 8.83
N TYR A 203 1.74 -7.26 9.31
CA TYR A 203 2.84 -7.05 10.24
C TYR A 203 4.06 -6.41 9.56
N LEU A 204 4.39 -6.81 8.33
CA LEU A 204 5.49 -6.21 7.56
C LEU A 204 5.22 -4.74 7.26
N LYS A 205 3.97 -4.37 6.96
CA LYS A 205 3.54 -2.99 6.81
C LYS A 205 3.55 -2.25 8.15
N GLY A 206 3.10 -2.91 9.22
CA GLY A 206 3.04 -2.41 10.58
C GLY A 206 4.39 -1.96 11.17
N ILE A 207 5.52 -2.46 10.63
CA ILE A 207 6.88 -2.01 11.00
C ILE A 207 7.00 -0.49 10.96
N SER A 208 6.35 0.15 9.98
CA SER A 208 6.47 1.59 9.73
C SER A 208 5.45 2.45 10.46
N PHE A 209 4.36 1.90 10.99
CA PHE A 209 3.24 2.71 11.50
C PHE A 209 3.62 3.60 12.69
N LEU A 210 4.25 3.02 13.70
CA LEU A 210 4.67 3.75 14.89
C LEU A 210 5.77 4.79 14.59
N PRO A 211 6.85 4.45 13.84
CA PRO A 211 7.82 5.43 13.38
C PRO A 211 7.21 6.62 12.63
N ARG A 212 6.25 6.36 11.71
CA ARG A 212 5.56 7.41 10.93
C ARG A 212 4.75 8.36 11.82
N LEU A 213 3.98 7.81 12.76
CA LEU A 213 3.19 8.60 13.69
C LEU A 213 4.06 9.50 14.59
N LEU A 214 5.22 8.99 15.05
CA LEU A 214 6.19 9.79 15.78
C LEU A 214 6.77 10.91 14.90
N ASN A 215 7.10 10.60 13.64
CA ASN A 215 7.60 11.59 12.71
C ASN A 215 6.54 12.68 12.40
N GLU A 216 5.29 12.28 12.14
CA GLU A 216 4.17 13.21 11.93
C GLU A 216 3.99 14.15 13.13
N GLN A 217 3.95 13.60 14.33
CA GLN A 217 3.80 14.39 15.56
C GLN A 217 4.97 15.37 15.75
N TYR A 218 6.20 14.93 15.50
CA TYR A 218 7.39 15.78 15.60
C TYR A 218 7.38 16.89 14.54
N ALA A 219 7.12 16.54 13.28
CA ALA A 219 7.14 17.47 12.16
C ALA A 219 6.04 18.53 12.28
N LEU A 220 4.81 18.11 12.54
CA LEU A 220 3.65 18.99 12.58
C LEU A 220 3.47 19.67 13.97
N GLY A 221 4.04 19.10 15.04
CA GLY A 221 3.90 19.61 16.41
C GLY A 221 2.49 19.53 16.96
N ARG A 222 1.70 18.59 16.45
CA ARG A 222 0.35 18.29 16.91
C ARG A 222 0.18 16.79 17.06
N GLU A 223 -0.78 16.37 17.90
CA GLU A 223 -1.13 14.97 18.01
C GLU A 223 -1.68 14.42 16.70
N PRO A 224 -1.40 13.14 16.34
CA PRO A 224 -2.04 12.47 15.25
C PRO A 224 -3.57 12.52 15.43
N LEU A 225 -4.26 12.89 14.34
CA LEU A 225 -5.72 12.99 14.38
C LEU A 225 -6.34 11.60 14.31
N PRO A 226 -7.50 11.38 14.94
CA PRO A 226 -8.26 10.15 14.75
C PRO A 226 -8.56 9.94 13.27
N SER A 227 -8.44 8.70 12.79
CA SER A 227 -8.83 8.34 11.43
C SER A 227 -10.32 8.66 11.23
N LYS A 228 -10.66 9.34 10.12
CA LYS A 228 -12.05 9.74 9.84
C LYS A 228 -12.99 8.56 9.56
N GLU A 229 -12.44 7.39 9.21
CA GLU A 229 -13.21 6.15 9.03
C GLU A 229 -13.51 5.47 10.36
N SER A 230 -12.80 5.83 11.43
CA SER A 230 -13.11 5.40 12.78
C SER A 230 -14.26 6.24 13.31
N GLY A 231 -15.49 5.72 13.19
CA GLY A 231 -16.55 6.15 14.07
C GLY A 231 -16.05 6.05 15.53
N THR A 232 -16.58 6.85 16.45
CA THR A 232 -16.33 6.70 17.89
C THR A 232 -16.42 5.21 18.18
N VAL A 233 -15.31 4.58 18.63
CA VAL A 233 -15.32 3.15 18.94
C VAL A 233 -16.42 2.97 19.98
N ALA A 234 -17.63 2.73 19.49
CA ALA A 234 -18.72 2.26 20.31
C ALA A 234 -18.16 0.99 20.95
N THR A 235 -18.28 0.87 22.23
CA THR A 235 -17.92 -0.30 23.03
C THR A 235 -18.16 -1.55 22.21
N LEU A 236 -17.07 -2.08 21.65
CA LEU A 236 -17.08 -3.25 20.76
C LEU A 236 -17.82 -4.36 21.50
N GLY A 237 -18.95 -4.78 20.96
CA GLY A 237 -19.61 -6.00 21.39
C GLY A 237 -18.60 -7.14 21.28
N PRO A 238 -18.73 -8.24 22.04
CA PRO A 238 -17.77 -9.32 22.06
C PRO A 238 -17.67 -9.94 20.65
N LEU A 239 -16.69 -9.50 19.88
CA LEU A 239 -16.28 -10.19 18.66
C LEU A 239 -15.81 -11.61 19.03
N PRO A 240 -16.00 -12.62 18.17
CA PRO A 240 -15.53 -13.96 18.46
C PRO A 240 -14.01 -13.95 18.62
N ARG A 241 -13.56 -13.89 19.87
CA ARG A 241 -12.13 -13.96 20.24
C ARG A 241 -11.60 -15.40 20.15
N ARG A 242 -11.95 -16.10 19.06
CA ARG A 242 -11.53 -17.49 18.84
C ARG A 242 -11.10 -17.72 17.41
N GLY A 243 -10.20 -18.67 17.20
CA GLY A 243 -9.92 -19.21 15.88
C GLY A 243 -11.13 -19.92 15.28
N PRO A 244 -11.11 -20.24 13.98
CA PRO A 244 -12.20 -20.94 13.30
C PRO A 244 -12.32 -22.38 13.79
N GLY A 245 -13.54 -22.82 14.06
CA GLY A 245 -13.86 -24.20 14.39
C GLY A 245 -13.94 -25.11 13.14
N ASN A 246 -14.07 -26.43 13.35
CA ASN A 246 -14.15 -27.39 12.24
C ASN A 246 -15.34 -27.14 11.29
N LEU A 247 -16.50 -26.73 11.81
CA LEU A 247 -17.67 -26.42 10.99
C LEU A 247 -17.45 -25.19 10.11
N GLU A 248 -16.78 -24.17 10.65
CA GLU A 248 -16.40 -22.97 9.89
C GLU A 248 -15.39 -23.32 8.80
N MET A 249 -14.43 -24.20 9.07
CA MET A 249 -13.48 -24.68 8.06
C MET A 249 -14.17 -25.49 6.94
N ILE A 250 -15.14 -26.35 7.26
CA ILE A 250 -15.94 -27.04 6.23
C ILE A 250 -16.68 -26.03 5.36
N SER A 251 -17.36 -25.05 5.99
CA SER A 251 -18.05 -23.96 5.28
C SER A 251 -17.10 -23.15 4.41
N PHE A 252 -15.89 -22.86 4.90
CA PHE A 252 -14.84 -22.16 4.16
C PHE A 252 -14.48 -22.89 2.87
N TYR A 253 -14.20 -24.19 2.92
CA TYR A 253 -13.85 -24.99 1.76
C TYR A 253 -15.01 -25.16 0.78
N LEU A 254 -16.24 -25.38 1.28
CA LEU A 254 -17.43 -25.47 0.43
C LEU A 254 -17.71 -24.17 -0.37
N ARG A 255 -17.45 -23.00 0.23
CA ARG A 255 -17.59 -21.71 -0.45
C ARG A 255 -16.46 -21.41 -1.43
N ARG A 256 -15.26 -21.91 -1.13
CA ARG A 256 -14.06 -21.67 -1.91
C ARG A 256 -13.98 -22.54 -3.15
N TRP A 257 -14.32 -23.82 -3.05
CA TRP A 257 -14.20 -24.80 -4.13
C TRP A 257 -14.84 -24.36 -5.45
N PRO A 258 -16.10 -23.88 -5.51
CA PRO A 258 -16.68 -23.42 -6.78
C PRO A 258 -15.89 -22.28 -7.43
N ARG A 259 -15.33 -21.39 -6.63
CA ARG A 259 -14.49 -20.27 -7.14
C ARG A 259 -13.18 -20.75 -7.72
N ASP A 260 -12.52 -21.70 -7.05
CA ASP A 260 -11.27 -22.29 -7.53
C ASP A 260 -11.50 -23.08 -8.83
N LEU A 261 -12.61 -23.83 -8.94
CA LEU A 261 -13.01 -24.51 -10.18
C LEU A 261 -13.32 -23.53 -11.31
N HIS A 262 -14.07 -22.47 -11.02
CA HIS A 262 -14.36 -21.41 -12.00
C HIS A 262 -13.07 -20.76 -12.52
N PHE A 263 -12.14 -20.44 -11.62
CA PHE A 263 -10.84 -19.89 -11.99
C PHE A 263 -10.02 -20.81 -12.89
N LEU A 264 -9.97 -22.12 -12.55
CA LEU A 264 -9.28 -23.13 -13.36
C LEU A 264 -9.92 -23.28 -14.73
N ALA A 265 -11.26 -23.35 -14.79
CA ALA A 265 -12.01 -23.44 -16.05
C ALA A 265 -11.78 -22.19 -16.91
N LYS A 266 -11.86 -21.01 -16.32
CA LYS A 266 -11.60 -19.74 -17.03
C LYS A 266 -10.19 -19.73 -17.61
N ARG A 267 -9.18 -20.11 -16.84
CA ARG A 267 -7.78 -20.17 -17.29
C ARG A 267 -7.55 -21.21 -18.40
N ALA A 268 -8.29 -22.32 -18.39
CA ALA A 268 -8.19 -23.35 -19.42
C ALA A 268 -8.85 -22.95 -20.74
N LEU A 269 -9.98 -22.24 -20.67
CA LEU A 269 -10.82 -21.91 -21.82
C LEU A 269 -10.50 -20.56 -22.46
N PHE A 270 -9.95 -19.62 -21.67
CA PHE A 270 -9.71 -18.24 -22.11
C PHE A 270 -8.24 -17.86 -22.00
N GLU A 271 -7.81 -17.03 -22.92
CA GLU A 271 -6.58 -16.25 -22.84
C GLU A 271 -6.95 -14.84 -22.40
N GLU A 272 -6.35 -14.38 -21.31
CA GLU A 272 -6.58 -13.04 -20.79
C GLU A 272 -5.37 -12.16 -21.11
N ARG A 273 -5.62 -10.94 -21.61
CA ARG A 273 -4.59 -9.98 -21.99
C ARG A 273 -5.02 -8.54 -21.77
N TRP A 274 -4.04 -7.67 -21.53
CA TRP A 274 -4.23 -6.24 -21.55
C TRP A 274 -4.31 -5.73 -23.00
N ALA A 275 -5.23 -4.80 -23.24
CA ALA A 275 -5.43 -4.11 -24.51
C ALA A 275 -5.76 -2.65 -24.20
N VAL A 276 -5.38 -1.74 -25.09
CA VAL A 276 -5.64 -0.31 -24.96
C VAL A 276 -6.95 0.05 -25.64
N GLN A 277 -7.73 0.91 -24.98
CA GLN A 277 -8.89 1.56 -25.60
C GLN A 277 -8.71 3.08 -25.50
N TYR A 278 -9.18 3.82 -26.51
CA TYR A 278 -9.04 5.27 -26.53
C TYR A 278 -10.23 5.96 -27.19
N SER A 279 -10.40 7.24 -26.85
CA SER A 279 -11.36 8.15 -27.46
C SER A 279 -10.67 9.46 -27.81
N LEU A 280 -10.95 9.96 -29.01
CA LEU A 280 -10.50 11.28 -29.48
C LEU A 280 -11.57 12.32 -29.15
N ASP A 281 -11.79 12.59 -27.87
CA ASP A 281 -12.71 13.62 -27.41
C ASP A 281 -11.95 14.65 -26.56
N SER A 282 -12.27 15.91 -26.76
CA SER A 282 -11.70 17.02 -25.97
C SER A 282 -12.17 17.05 -24.52
N LYS A 283 -13.27 16.36 -24.21
CA LYS A 283 -13.87 16.30 -22.88
C LYS A 283 -13.58 14.93 -22.24
N ILE A 284 -13.49 14.94 -20.92
CA ILE A 284 -13.50 13.68 -20.17
C ILE A 284 -14.80 12.95 -20.47
N PRO A 285 -14.72 11.70 -20.90
CA PRO A 285 -15.90 10.92 -21.24
C PRO A 285 -16.82 10.74 -20.03
N SER A 286 -18.11 11.00 -20.23
CA SER A 286 -19.16 10.66 -19.25
C SER A 286 -19.66 9.22 -19.42
N THR A 287 -19.43 8.63 -20.60
CA THR A 287 -19.71 7.24 -20.96
C THR A 287 -18.53 6.71 -21.77
N TYR A 288 -18.30 5.42 -21.76
CA TYR A 288 -17.18 4.77 -22.45
C TYR A 288 -17.62 3.99 -23.68
N ASP A 289 -18.90 4.16 -24.08
CA ASP A 289 -19.41 3.65 -25.33
C ASP A 289 -18.73 4.37 -26.51
N GLY A 290 -18.24 3.62 -27.47
CA GLY A 290 -17.60 4.21 -28.66
C GLY A 290 -16.08 4.41 -28.55
N PHE A 291 -15.45 3.92 -27.49
CA PHE A 291 -13.98 3.84 -27.45
C PHE A 291 -13.45 2.91 -28.55
N ASN A 292 -12.44 3.37 -29.26
CA ASN A 292 -11.69 2.56 -30.21
C ASN A 292 -10.79 1.58 -29.46
N THR A 293 -10.68 0.34 -29.93
CA THR A 293 -9.81 -0.68 -29.31
C THR A 293 -8.56 -0.91 -30.13
N LEU A 294 -7.38 -0.66 -29.55
CA LEU A 294 -6.10 -1.10 -30.08
C LEU A 294 -5.84 -2.53 -29.63
N VAL A 295 -5.92 -3.45 -30.57
CA VAL A 295 -5.74 -4.87 -30.29
C VAL A 295 -4.26 -5.23 -30.44
N PRO A 296 -3.56 -5.63 -29.36
CA PRO A 296 -2.16 -6.03 -29.48
C PRO A 296 -2.01 -7.26 -30.39
N PRO A 297 -0.85 -7.42 -31.06
CA PRO A 297 -0.53 -8.60 -31.84
C PRO A 297 -0.68 -9.90 -31.01
N PRO A 298 -0.80 -11.07 -31.66
CA PRO A 298 -0.77 -12.35 -30.95
C PRO A 298 0.44 -12.45 -30.04
N HIS A 299 0.24 -12.98 -28.83
CA HIS A 299 1.28 -13.11 -27.82
C HIS A 299 1.88 -11.80 -27.30
N THR A 300 1.19 -10.69 -27.48
CA THR A 300 1.60 -9.37 -26.96
C THR A 300 0.53 -8.81 -26.03
N TRP A 301 0.95 -8.07 -25.00
CA TRP A 301 0.10 -7.30 -24.10
C TRP A 301 0.50 -5.83 -24.20
N TRP A 302 -0.49 -4.94 -24.16
CA TRP A 302 -0.30 -3.50 -24.03
C TRP A 302 -1.02 -3.02 -22.78
N GLY A 303 -0.24 -2.53 -21.81
CA GLY A 303 -0.74 -1.96 -20.58
C GLY A 303 -0.26 -0.52 -20.38
N ASP A 304 -0.73 0.10 -19.31
CA ASP A 304 -0.29 1.40 -18.81
C ASP A 304 -0.26 2.54 -19.87
N PRO A 305 -1.33 2.74 -20.68
CA PRO A 305 -1.31 3.73 -21.73
C PRO A 305 -1.13 5.14 -21.17
N GLN A 306 -0.16 5.88 -21.71
CA GLN A 306 0.04 7.29 -21.40
C GLN A 306 -0.12 8.14 -22.67
N ALA A 307 -1.09 9.05 -22.61
CA ALA A 307 -1.41 9.95 -23.70
C ALA A 307 -0.41 11.11 -23.77
N ALA A 308 0.05 11.44 -24.97
CA ALA A 308 0.85 12.61 -25.27
C ALA A 308 0.40 13.23 -26.61
N GLN A 309 0.77 14.50 -26.84
CA GLN A 309 0.48 15.21 -28.07
C GLN A 309 1.71 16.03 -28.47
N GLN A 310 1.97 16.09 -29.77
CA GLN A 310 2.87 17.06 -30.36
C GLN A 310 2.27 17.56 -31.66
N ASP A 311 2.17 18.87 -31.80
CA ASP A 311 1.47 19.52 -32.88
C ASP A 311 0.02 19.00 -33.01
N ASP A 312 -0.35 18.46 -34.18
CA ASP A 312 -1.67 17.90 -34.44
C ASP A 312 -1.74 16.38 -34.22
N ASP A 313 -0.62 15.71 -33.90
CA ASP A 313 -0.53 14.26 -33.76
C ASP A 313 -0.69 13.81 -32.30
N PHE A 314 -1.43 12.73 -32.08
CA PHE A 314 -1.58 12.06 -30.81
C PHE A 314 -0.67 10.83 -30.71
N TYR A 315 -0.18 10.57 -29.51
CA TYR A 315 0.70 9.45 -29.19
C TYR A 315 0.21 8.74 -27.94
N ILE A 316 0.20 7.41 -28.00
CA ILE A 316 -0.11 6.56 -26.84
C ILE A 316 1.14 5.73 -26.54
N PHE A 317 1.83 6.04 -25.46
CA PHE A 317 2.95 5.24 -24.96
C PHE A 317 2.38 4.09 -24.13
N VAL A 318 2.94 2.90 -24.29
CA VAL A 318 2.44 1.68 -23.65
C VAL A 318 3.58 0.85 -23.08
N GLU A 319 3.28 0.11 -22.02
CA GLU A 319 4.03 -1.09 -21.65
C GLU A 319 3.74 -2.16 -22.71
N GLU A 320 4.76 -2.66 -23.39
CA GLU A 320 4.64 -3.77 -24.31
C GLU A 320 5.36 -5.01 -23.79
N LEU A 321 4.60 -6.09 -23.55
CA LEU A 321 5.12 -7.37 -23.10
C LEU A 321 4.87 -8.45 -24.14
N VAL A 322 5.96 -9.01 -24.70
CA VAL A 322 5.92 -10.10 -25.68
C VAL A 322 6.06 -11.45 -25.00
N LEU A 323 5.17 -12.39 -25.32
CA LEU A 323 5.15 -13.75 -24.82
C LEU A 323 5.82 -14.74 -25.83
N PRO A 324 6.42 -15.89 -25.42
CA PRO A 324 6.44 -16.42 -24.06
C PRO A 324 7.41 -15.66 -23.15
N ARG A 325 7.08 -15.61 -21.89
CA ARG A 325 7.79 -14.89 -20.83
C ARG A 325 9.27 -15.30 -20.62
N SER A 326 9.90 -15.96 -21.55
CA SER A 326 11.29 -16.41 -21.42
C SER A 326 12.29 -15.27 -21.19
N ARG A 327 11.91 -14.04 -21.47
CA ARG A 327 12.70 -12.84 -21.17
C ARG A 327 12.12 -11.95 -20.09
N ASN A 328 10.92 -12.18 -19.63
CA ASN A 328 10.18 -11.55 -18.51
C ASN A 328 10.29 -10.01 -18.38
N HIS A 329 10.60 -9.32 -19.48
CA HIS A 329 10.83 -7.89 -19.49
C HIS A 329 9.84 -7.25 -20.47
N ALA A 330 9.03 -6.33 -19.96
CA ALA A 330 8.33 -5.40 -20.81
C ALA A 330 9.26 -4.23 -21.17
N HIS A 331 8.99 -3.61 -22.28
CA HIS A 331 9.66 -2.42 -22.78
C HIS A 331 8.62 -1.36 -23.10
N ILE A 332 9.05 -0.13 -23.38
CA ILE A 332 8.16 0.97 -23.73
C ILE A 332 8.08 1.10 -25.24
N SER A 333 6.85 1.09 -25.75
CA SER A 333 6.54 1.35 -27.17
C SER A 333 5.60 2.54 -27.30
N VAL A 334 5.58 3.18 -28.47
CA VAL A 334 4.69 4.28 -28.79
C VAL A 334 3.84 3.91 -30.01
N ILE A 335 2.56 4.29 -29.97
CA ILE A 335 1.58 4.15 -31.05
C ILE A 335 1.15 5.56 -31.43
N LYS A 336 1.36 5.95 -32.69
CA LYS A 336 0.84 7.20 -33.23
C LYS A 336 -0.60 6.99 -33.66
N VAL A 337 -1.47 7.96 -33.33
CA VAL A 337 -2.89 7.99 -33.70
C VAL A 337 -3.18 9.33 -34.36
N ASP A 338 -3.74 9.31 -35.58
CA ASP A 338 -4.16 10.52 -36.26
C ASP A 338 -5.57 10.99 -35.84
N HIS A 339 -6.01 12.13 -36.36
CA HIS A 339 -7.33 12.71 -36.06
C HIS A 339 -8.52 11.82 -36.51
N ASP A 340 -8.33 10.97 -37.48
CA ASP A 340 -9.36 10.05 -37.97
C ASP A 340 -9.41 8.74 -37.16
N GLY A 341 -8.50 8.60 -36.16
CA GLY A 341 -8.37 7.40 -35.35
C GLY A 341 -7.63 6.28 -36.05
N ILE A 342 -6.91 6.57 -37.13
CA ILE A 342 -6.03 5.60 -37.79
C ILE A 342 -4.72 5.55 -36.97
N HIS A 343 -4.30 4.37 -36.61
CA HIS A 343 -3.08 4.17 -35.86
C HIS A 343 -1.99 3.50 -36.67
N GLU A 344 -0.74 3.90 -36.40
CA GLU A 344 0.46 3.25 -36.91
C GLU A 344 0.83 2.01 -36.07
N PRO A 345 1.61 1.06 -36.61
CA PRO A 345 2.21 -0.01 -35.81
C PRO A 345 3.03 0.54 -34.64
N PRO A 346 3.09 -0.16 -33.50
CA PRO A 346 3.91 0.29 -32.37
C PRO A 346 5.39 0.34 -32.72
N VAL A 347 6.08 1.32 -32.17
CA VAL A 347 7.54 1.47 -32.28
C VAL A 347 8.14 1.41 -30.90
N THR A 348 9.09 0.48 -30.66
CA THR A 348 9.84 0.41 -29.41
C THR A 348 10.72 1.64 -29.24
N VAL A 349 10.58 2.35 -28.12
CA VAL A 349 11.30 3.61 -27.83
C VAL A 349 12.33 3.48 -26.71
N ILE A 350 12.08 2.64 -25.70
CA ILE A 350 13.03 2.34 -24.62
C ILE A 350 12.95 0.84 -24.30
N GLU A 351 14.10 0.16 -24.38
CA GLU A 351 14.27 -1.22 -23.94
C GLU A 351 15.47 -1.33 -23.01
N LYS A 352 15.33 -2.05 -21.88
CA LYS A 352 16.35 -2.29 -20.85
C LYS A 352 16.41 -3.78 -20.50
N PRO A 353 17.51 -4.26 -19.87
CA PRO A 353 17.60 -5.65 -19.40
C PRO A 353 16.72 -5.95 -18.17
N TYR A 354 15.83 -5.03 -17.78
CA TYR A 354 14.85 -5.15 -16.70
C TYR A 354 13.48 -4.69 -17.19
N HIS A 355 12.44 -5.07 -16.45
CA HIS A 355 11.06 -4.72 -16.76
C HIS A 355 10.83 -3.21 -16.66
N MET A 356 10.17 -2.65 -17.66
CA MET A 356 9.73 -1.26 -17.71
C MET A 356 8.23 -1.20 -18.01
N SER A 357 7.51 -0.38 -17.26
CA SER A 357 6.07 -0.14 -17.44
C SER A 357 5.72 1.32 -17.15
N TYR A 358 4.45 1.66 -17.15
CA TYR A 358 3.92 2.97 -16.77
C TYR A 358 4.72 4.15 -17.33
N PRO A 359 4.79 4.34 -18.66
CA PRO A 359 5.63 5.35 -19.32
C PRO A 359 5.05 6.76 -19.15
N PHE A 360 5.11 7.34 -17.96
CA PHE A 360 4.56 8.67 -17.68
C PHE A 360 5.31 9.76 -18.46
N VAL A 361 4.68 10.32 -19.49
CA VAL A 361 5.25 11.35 -20.40
C VAL A 361 4.66 12.71 -20.07
N PHE A 362 5.48 13.77 -20.06
CA PHE A 362 5.05 15.15 -19.88
C PHE A 362 5.97 16.12 -20.61
N GLU A 363 5.47 17.34 -20.88
CA GLU A 363 6.25 18.43 -21.46
C GLU A 363 6.71 19.40 -20.37
N TRP A 364 7.95 19.85 -20.46
CA TRP A 364 8.51 20.89 -19.63
C TRP A 364 9.58 21.70 -20.36
N LYS A 365 9.45 23.04 -20.36
CA LYS A 365 10.38 23.99 -21.02
C LYS A 365 10.62 23.68 -22.50
N GLY A 366 9.60 23.19 -23.21
CA GLY A 366 9.67 22.87 -24.63
C GLY A 366 10.34 21.53 -24.97
N SER A 367 10.66 20.71 -23.97
CA SER A 367 11.15 19.33 -24.15
C SER A 367 10.16 18.33 -23.57
N HIS A 368 10.08 17.14 -24.16
CA HIS A 368 9.31 16.03 -23.60
C HIS A 368 10.19 15.18 -22.68
N TYR A 369 9.61 14.79 -21.56
CA TYR A 369 10.24 13.95 -20.53
C TYR A 369 9.39 12.72 -20.28
N MET A 370 10.02 11.62 -19.86
CA MET A 370 9.36 10.38 -19.46
C MET A 370 9.92 9.89 -18.13
N VAL A 371 9.03 9.48 -17.23
CA VAL A 371 9.37 8.74 -16.02
C VAL A 371 8.67 7.38 -16.10
N PRO A 372 9.34 6.35 -16.63
CA PRO A 372 8.79 4.99 -16.63
C PRO A 372 8.93 4.35 -15.26
N GLU A 373 8.14 3.33 -14.96
CA GLU A 373 8.40 2.44 -13.83
C GLU A 373 9.68 1.64 -14.09
N THR A 374 10.61 1.71 -13.15
CA THR A 374 11.89 0.99 -13.15
C THR A 374 12.14 0.29 -11.81
N SER A 375 11.07 -0.19 -11.18
CA SER A 375 11.07 -0.83 -9.86
C SER A 375 12.06 -2.00 -9.75
N ASN A 376 12.22 -2.79 -10.84
CA ASN A 376 13.16 -3.90 -10.87
C ASN A 376 14.64 -3.44 -10.83
N ALA A 377 14.94 -2.24 -11.31
CA ALA A 377 16.24 -1.61 -11.17
C ALA A 377 16.41 -0.88 -9.82
N ARG A 378 15.34 -0.80 -9.02
CA ARG A 378 15.27 -0.08 -7.73
C ARG A 378 15.60 1.41 -7.89
N THR A 379 15.12 2.03 -8.98
CA THR A 379 15.34 3.44 -9.30
C THR A 379 14.02 4.11 -9.72
N ILE A 380 13.97 5.43 -9.65
CA ILE A 380 13.05 6.28 -10.40
C ILE A 380 13.90 7.05 -11.41
N GLU A 381 13.70 6.80 -12.69
CA GLU A 381 14.52 7.33 -13.78
C GLU A 381 13.76 8.37 -14.60
N LEU A 382 14.44 9.47 -14.94
CA LEU A 382 13.95 10.53 -15.81
C LEU A 382 14.67 10.48 -17.15
N TYR A 383 13.90 10.37 -18.22
CA TYR A 383 14.37 10.42 -19.60
C TYR A 383 13.92 11.72 -20.26
N GLU A 384 14.75 12.26 -21.19
CA GLU A 384 14.42 13.38 -22.05
C GLU A 384 14.38 12.91 -23.50
N ALA A 385 13.39 13.33 -24.27
CA ALA A 385 13.34 13.06 -25.70
C ALA A 385 14.44 13.84 -26.41
N THR A 386 15.25 13.15 -27.22
CA THR A 386 16.19 13.77 -28.16
C THR A 386 15.57 13.94 -29.54
N ASP A 387 14.57 13.11 -29.85
CA ASP A 387 13.71 13.17 -31.04
C ASP A 387 12.35 12.56 -30.67
N PHE A 388 11.40 13.42 -30.28
CA PHE A 388 10.07 12.96 -29.84
C PHE A 388 9.26 12.46 -31.03
N PRO A 389 8.54 11.32 -30.88
CA PRO A 389 8.38 10.49 -29.70
C PRO A 389 9.38 9.32 -29.64
N TYR A 390 10.34 9.20 -30.56
CA TYR A 390 11.03 7.95 -30.87
C TYR A 390 12.37 7.76 -30.16
N GLN A 391 13.09 8.83 -29.79
CA GLN A 391 14.41 8.72 -29.20
C GLN A 391 14.51 9.38 -27.83
N TRP A 392 14.98 8.64 -26.85
CA TRP A 392 15.04 9.04 -25.44
C TRP A 392 16.42 8.78 -24.85
N LYS A 393 16.90 9.69 -24.03
CA LYS A 393 18.13 9.52 -23.24
C LYS A 393 17.82 9.65 -21.75
N LEU A 394 18.45 8.81 -20.92
CA LEU A 394 18.44 8.96 -19.46
C LEU A 394 19.19 10.25 -19.09
N VAL A 395 18.51 11.15 -18.37
CA VAL A 395 19.11 12.41 -17.91
C VAL A 395 19.35 12.41 -16.42
N LYS A 396 18.55 11.65 -15.65
CA LYS A 396 18.70 11.60 -14.20
C LYS A 396 18.09 10.33 -13.60
N GLN A 397 18.68 9.87 -12.50
CA GLN A 397 18.03 9.00 -11.53
C GLN A 397 17.51 9.89 -10.39
N ILE A 398 16.19 10.09 -10.33
CA ILE A 398 15.54 10.93 -9.33
C ILE A 398 15.71 10.32 -7.93
N MET A 399 15.53 9.00 -7.82
CA MET A 399 15.73 8.23 -6.58
C MET A 399 16.43 6.91 -6.87
N ASN A 400 17.24 6.46 -5.91
CA ASN A 400 17.99 5.21 -5.96
C ASN A 400 17.66 4.33 -4.75
N GLU A 401 17.85 3.02 -4.90
CA GLU A 401 17.62 2.00 -3.87
C GLU A 401 16.16 1.95 -3.37
N VAL A 402 15.20 2.34 -4.22
CA VAL A 402 13.77 2.34 -3.91
C VAL A 402 13.02 1.35 -4.79
N GLU A 403 12.07 0.63 -4.21
CA GLU A 403 11.08 -0.15 -4.95
C GLU A 403 9.83 0.73 -5.11
N ALA A 404 9.80 1.51 -6.19
CA ALA A 404 8.74 2.46 -6.49
C ALA A 404 8.00 2.07 -7.76
N VAL A 405 6.68 2.28 -7.79
CA VAL A 405 5.81 1.94 -8.92
C VAL A 405 4.90 3.11 -9.30
N ASP A 406 4.56 3.20 -10.58
CA ASP A 406 3.59 4.14 -11.16
C ASP A 406 3.88 5.61 -10.79
N THR A 407 5.14 6.03 -10.88
CA THR A 407 5.55 7.40 -10.52
C THR A 407 4.91 8.42 -11.45
N THR A 408 4.17 9.37 -10.86
CA THR A 408 3.46 10.44 -11.57
C THR A 408 3.90 11.80 -11.04
N LEU A 409 4.20 12.72 -11.93
CA LEU A 409 4.62 14.08 -11.60
C LEU A 409 3.55 15.11 -11.95
N VAL A 410 3.43 16.14 -11.14
CA VAL A 410 2.64 17.34 -11.47
C VAL A 410 3.34 18.58 -10.94
N ARG A 411 3.30 19.67 -11.70
CA ARG A 411 3.83 20.97 -11.27
C ARG A 411 2.68 21.85 -10.79
N ARG A 412 2.76 22.32 -9.54
CA ARG A 412 1.76 23.21 -8.95
C ARG A 412 2.41 24.18 -7.96
N ASN A 413 2.00 25.45 -7.99
CA ASN A 413 2.48 26.52 -7.10
C ASN A 413 4.02 26.67 -7.08
N GLY A 414 4.67 26.48 -8.23
CA GLY A 414 6.13 26.60 -8.36
C GLY A 414 6.91 25.34 -8.01
N LEU A 415 6.29 24.35 -7.35
CA LEU A 415 6.89 23.08 -6.95
C LEU A 415 6.54 21.95 -7.92
N TRP A 416 7.45 21.00 -8.05
CA TRP A 416 7.21 19.68 -8.58
C TRP A 416 6.75 18.77 -7.45
N TRP A 417 5.70 17.99 -7.71
CA TRP A 417 5.13 16.99 -6.82
C TRP A 417 5.25 15.62 -7.46
N LEU A 418 5.85 14.68 -6.75
CA LEU A 418 6.08 13.31 -7.18
C LEU A 418 5.22 12.37 -6.34
N PHE A 419 4.28 11.71 -6.99
CA PHE A 419 3.39 10.70 -6.43
C PHE A 419 3.90 9.32 -6.84
N THR A 420 4.07 8.40 -5.90
CA THR A 420 4.49 7.04 -6.22
C THR A 420 4.08 6.07 -5.10
N ASN A 421 3.74 4.84 -5.44
CA ASN A 421 3.65 3.79 -4.43
C ASN A 421 5.05 3.22 -4.18
N MET A 422 5.38 2.96 -2.92
CA MET A 422 6.69 2.44 -2.53
C MET A 422 6.55 1.27 -1.56
N ARG A 423 7.48 0.31 -1.68
CA ARG A 423 7.65 -0.73 -0.68
C ARG A 423 8.77 -0.34 0.29
N GLU A 424 8.40 0.09 1.50
CA GLU A 424 9.41 0.44 2.52
C GLU A 424 10.00 -0.78 3.24
N ASN A 425 9.23 -1.86 3.34
CA ASN A 425 9.62 -3.05 4.07
C ASN A 425 9.70 -4.23 3.12
N HIS A 426 10.84 -4.91 3.09
CA HIS A 426 11.00 -6.08 2.25
C HIS A 426 9.91 -7.13 2.54
N GLY A 427 9.27 -7.64 1.49
CA GLY A 427 8.12 -8.55 1.58
C GLY A 427 6.77 -7.90 1.90
N GLY A 428 6.74 -6.59 2.20
CA GLY A 428 5.49 -5.84 2.39
C GLY A 428 4.74 -5.60 1.07
N PRO A 429 3.47 -5.13 1.15
CA PRO A 429 2.69 -4.80 -0.04
C PRO A 429 3.24 -3.56 -0.76
N ILE A 430 2.97 -3.45 -2.07
CA ILE A 430 3.41 -2.31 -2.89
C ILE A 430 2.22 -1.49 -3.44
N ASN A 431 0.99 -2.00 -3.33
CA ASN A 431 -0.18 -1.38 -3.95
C ASN A 431 -1.00 -0.50 -3.00
N ASP A 432 -0.63 -0.41 -1.74
CA ASP A 432 -1.50 0.07 -0.67
C ASP A 432 -1.13 1.44 -0.14
N GLU A 433 0.06 1.94 -0.44
CA GLU A 433 0.61 3.14 0.20
C GLU A 433 1.16 4.11 -0.84
N LEU A 434 0.56 5.30 -0.89
CA LEU A 434 0.96 6.39 -1.77
C LEU A 434 1.87 7.36 -1.03
N PHE A 435 3.04 7.59 -1.58
CA PHE A 435 4.01 8.56 -1.08
C PHE A 435 4.01 9.81 -1.95
N LEU A 436 4.26 10.94 -1.33
CA LEU A 436 4.36 12.25 -1.95
C LEU A 436 5.71 12.87 -1.61
N PHE A 437 6.40 13.37 -2.63
CA PHE A 437 7.64 14.12 -2.48
C PHE A 437 7.52 15.43 -3.26
N TYR A 438 8.30 16.43 -2.89
CA TYR A 438 8.31 17.70 -3.61
C TYR A 438 9.72 18.28 -3.76
N SER A 439 9.89 19.08 -4.82
CA SER A 439 11.13 19.82 -5.11
C SER A 439 10.79 21.07 -5.92
N ASP A 440 11.61 22.11 -5.83
CA ASP A 440 11.53 23.31 -6.67
C ASP A 440 12.12 23.07 -8.07
N ASP A 441 13.00 22.10 -8.23
CA ASP A 441 13.63 21.74 -9.51
C ASP A 441 13.42 20.25 -9.83
N LEU A 442 12.98 19.95 -11.06
CA LEU A 442 12.83 18.60 -11.60
C LEU A 442 14.13 17.81 -11.57
N LEU A 443 15.25 18.49 -11.78
CA LEU A 443 16.60 17.90 -11.83
C LEU A 443 17.32 17.95 -10.48
N SER A 444 16.64 18.27 -9.40
CA SER A 444 17.21 18.30 -8.05
C SER A 444 17.74 16.93 -7.63
N ASP A 445 18.84 16.91 -6.88
CA ASP A 445 19.36 15.69 -6.21
C ASP A 445 18.61 15.38 -4.92
N HIS A 446 17.75 16.31 -4.49
CA HIS A 446 16.97 16.19 -3.27
C HIS A 446 15.48 16.42 -3.53
N TRP A 447 14.68 15.45 -3.15
CA TRP A 447 13.23 15.51 -3.13
C TRP A 447 12.77 15.38 -1.69
N GLU A 448 12.11 16.41 -1.18
CA GLU A 448 11.66 16.46 0.21
C GLU A 448 10.45 15.55 0.41
N PRO A 449 10.49 14.59 1.37
CA PRO A 449 9.34 13.76 1.67
C PRO A 449 8.24 14.55 2.37
N HIS A 450 6.99 14.36 1.96
CA HIS A 450 5.86 14.98 2.63
C HIS A 450 5.72 14.43 4.08
N PRO A 451 5.49 15.30 5.09
CA PRO A 451 5.46 14.87 6.51
C PRO A 451 4.34 13.88 6.86
N LEU A 452 3.29 13.80 6.02
CA LEU A 452 2.19 12.84 6.17
C LEU A 452 2.42 11.51 5.43
N ASN A 453 3.63 11.28 4.88
CA ASN A 453 3.88 10.06 4.11
C ASN A 453 3.71 8.78 4.92
N PRO A 454 3.02 7.78 4.33
CA PRO A 454 2.27 7.82 3.08
C PRO A 454 0.98 8.65 3.20
N ILE A 455 0.68 9.47 2.20
CA ILE A 455 -0.50 10.34 2.20
C ILE A 455 -1.82 9.58 2.03
N ILE A 456 -1.77 8.36 1.50
CA ILE A 456 -2.90 7.41 1.40
C ILE A 456 -2.38 6.02 1.77
N THR A 457 -3.15 5.29 2.59
CA THR A 457 -2.80 3.95 3.08
C THR A 457 -3.91 2.93 2.81
N ASP A 458 -4.46 2.98 1.60
CA ASP A 458 -5.64 2.22 1.22
C ASP A 458 -5.47 1.62 -0.18
N ALA A 459 -5.45 0.30 -0.29
CA ALA A 459 -5.38 -0.43 -1.56
C ALA A 459 -6.51 -0.09 -2.54
N ARG A 460 -7.60 0.52 -2.04
CA ARG A 460 -8.72 0.97 -2.87
C ARG A 460 -8.41 2.25 -3.66
N SER A 461 -7.36 3.02 -3.31
CA SER A 461 -7.12 4.34 -3.90
C SER A 461 -5.65 4.81 -3.88
N ALA A 462 -4.72 4.04 -3.30
CA ALA A 462 -3.33 4.50 -3.17
C ALA A 462 -2.61 4.55 -4.52
N ARG A 463 -2.60 3.43 -5.27
CA ARG A 463 -1.74 3.27 -6.44
C ARG A 463 -2.14 4.23 -7.57
N PRO A 464 -1.19 5.01 -8.17
CA PRO A 464 -1.49 5.88 -9.31
C PRO A 464 -2.07 5.09 -10.49
N ALA A 465 -2.89 5.75 -11.31
CA ALA A 465 -3.54 5.15 -12.47
C ALA A 465 -3.45 6.02 -13.72
N GLY A 466 -2.43 6.86 -13.83
CA GLY A 466 -2.23 7.74 -14.97
C GLY A 466 -1.99 9.19 -14.56
N ARG A 467 -1.98 10.07 -15.55
CA ARG A 467 -1.70 11.49 -15.41
C ARG A 467 -2.69 12.19 -14.48
N ILE A 468 -2.16 13.02 -13.56
CA ILE A 468 -2.96 14.03 -12.87
C ILE A 468 -3.30 15.12 -13.88
N PHE A 469 -4.58 15.40 -14.05
CA PHE A 469 -5.08 16.39 -15.02
C PHE A 469 -5.83 17.52 -14.31
N GLU A 470 -5.94 18.68 -14.98
CA GLU A 470 -6.60 19.86 -14.46
C GLU A 470 -7.89 20.15 -15.25
N LEU A 471 -8.99 20.39 -14.53
CA LEU A 471 -10.25 20.90 -15.09
C LEU A 471 -10.72 22.09 -14.27
N ASP A 472 -11.00 23.18 -14.93
CA ASP A 472 -11.49 24.42 -14.30
C ASP A 472 -10.65 24.86 -13.08
N GLY A 473 -9.31 24.74 -13.18
CA GLY A 473 -8.38 25.07 -12.12
C GLY A 473 -8.26 24.05 -10.98
N VAL A 474 -8.94 22.92 -11.08
CA VAL A 474 -8.96 21.85 -10.07
C VAL A 474 -8.19 20.64 -10.59
N LEU A 475 -7.30 20.08 -9.75
CA LEU A 475 -6.54 18.88 -10.07
C LEU A 475 -7.35 17.62 -9.73
N TYR A 476 -7.26 16.65 -10.63
CA TYR A 476 -7.84 15.32 -10.50
C TYR A 476 -6.77 14.24 -10.65
N ARG A 477 -6.71 13.34 -9.68
CA ARG A 477 -5.75 12.22 -9.65
C ARG A 477 -6.48 10.90 -9.95
N PRO A 478 -6.17 10.22 -11.07
CA PRO A 478 -6.57 8.84 -11.26
C PRO A 478 -5.84 7.92 -10.28
N SER A 479 -6.54 6.95 -9.70
CA SER A 479 -5.95 5.91 -8.86
C SER A 479 -6.59 4.55 -9.07
N GLN A 480 -5.78 3.51 -8.94
CA GLN A 480 -6.24 2.13 -9.07
C GLN A 480 -7.03 1.71 -7.82
N ASP A 481 -8.13 0.99 -8.01
CA ASP A 481 -8.71 0.14 -6.98
C ASP A 481 -8.07 -1.25 -7.08
N CYS A 482 -7.15 -1.54 -6.17
CA CYS A 482 -6.48 -2.83 -6.07
C CYS A 482 -7.07 -3.74 -4.99
N ALA A 483 -8.22 -3.40 -4.41
CA ALA A 483 -8.80 -4.14 -3.29
C ALA A 483 -9.28 -5.55 -3.67
N ARG A 484 -10.00 -5.70 -4.79
CA ARG A 484 -10.50 -7.02 -5.25
C ARG A 484 -9.42 -7.85 -5.94
N CYS A 485 -8.60 -7.18 -6.72
CA CYS A 485 -7.41 -7.70 -7.38
C CYS A 485 -6.60 -6.51 -7.91
N TYR A 486 -5.35 -6.75 -8.25
CA TYR A 486 -4.53 -5.75 -8.94
C TYR A 486 -5.25 -5.18 -10.17
N GLY A 487 -5.34 -3.85 -10.22
CA GLY A 487 -5.93 -3.15 -11.35
C GLY A 487 -7.40 -3.50 -11.63
N TYR A 488 -8.24 -3.57 -10.58
CA TYR A 488 -9.65 -3.91 -10.77
C TYR A 488 -10.43 -2.79 -11.45
N ALA A 489 -10.27 -1.54 -10.99
CA ALA A 489 -11.02 -0.38 -11.44
C ALA A 489 -10.21 0.91 -11.21
N VAL A 490 -10.67 2.04 -11.72
CA VAL A 490 -10.03 3.34 -11.54
C VAL A 490 -10.95 4.32 -10.83
N ASN A 491 -10.41 4.99 -9.80
CA ASN A 491 -11.04 6.16 -9.18
C ASN A 491 -10.53 7.43 -9.86
N ILE A 492 -11.39 8.45 -9.95
CA ILE A 492 -11.00 9.83 -10.25
C ILE A 492 -11.18 10.62 -8.96
N ASN A 493 -10.08 11.09 -8.38
CA ASN A 493 -10.05 11.78 -7.11
C ASN A 493 -9.77 13.27 -7.33
N ARG A 494 -10.66 14.13 -6.81
CA ARG A 494 -10.46 15.57 -6.76
C ARG A 494 -9.48 15.90 -5.65
N ILE A 495 -8.34 16.51 -5.96
CA ILE A 495 -7.40 17.04 -4.97
C ILE A 495 -7.97 18.33 -4.40
N GLN A 496 -8.21 18.34 -3.09
CA GLN A 496 -8.79 19.48 -2.36
C GLN A 496 -7.71 20.34 -1.70
N GLU A 497 -6.66 19.70 -1.20
CA GLU A 497 -5.52 20.32 -0.54
C GLU A 497 -4.25 19.61 -0.98
N MET A 498 -3.22 20.36 -1.34
CA MET A 498 -1.88 19.88 -1.68
C MET A 498 -0.88 21.00 -1.43
N ASP A 499 -0.19 20.92 -0.31
CA ASP A 499 0.92 21.79 0.06
C ASP A 499 1.95 20.99 0.88
N GLU A 500 3.03 21.59 1.34
CA GLU A 500 4.15 20.94 2.02
C GLU A 500 3.79 20.34 3.39
N LYS A 501 2.56 20.51 3.87
CA LYS A 501 2.09 20.03 5.20
C LYS A 501 0.75 19.34 5.17
N SER A 502 -0.01 19.49 4.08
CA SER A 502 -1.39 19.01 3.97
C SER A 502 -1.63 18.35 2.63
N TYR A 503 -2.30 17.21 2.67
CA TYR A 503 -2.85 16.55 1.49
C TYR A 503 -4.24 16.03 1.78
N ARG A 504 -5.17 16.31 0.88
CA ARG A 504 -6.53 15.76 0.95
C ARG A 504 -7.14 15.65 -0.43
N GLU A 505 -7.75 14.50 -0.70
CA GLU A 505 -8.53 14.26 -1.90
C GLU A 505 -9.88 13.63 -1.59
N THR A 506 -10.79 13.66 -2.55
CA THR A 506 -12.10 12.99 -2.46
C THR A 506 -12.44 12.38 -3.81
N ARG A 507 -12.87 11.13 -3.81
CA ARG A 507 -13.32 10.44 -5.02
C ARG A 507 -14.57 11.10 -5.58
N THR A 508 -14.53 11.45 -6.86
CA THR A 508 -15.65 12.08 -7.61
C THR A 508 -16.25 11.16 -8.65
N ALA A 509 -15.46 10.21 -9.19
CA ALA A 509 -15.95 9.21 -10.12
C ALA A 509 -15.26 7.86 -9.89
N TYR A 510 -15.90 6.79 -10.37
CA TYR A 510 -15.40 5.42 -10.31
C TYR A 510 -15.69 4.75 -11.64
N VAL A 511 -14.63 4.36 -12.36
CA VAL A 511 -14.70 3.73 -13.68
C VAL A 511 -14.53 2.23 -13.49
N GLU A 512 -15.57 1.47 -13.77
CA GLU A 512 -15.58 0.02 -13.61
C GLU A 512 -15.31 -0.70 -14.93
N PRO A 513 -14.71 -1.91 -14.90
CA PRO A 513 -14.49 -2.69 -16.12
C PRO A 513 -15.78 -3.03 -16.89
N LYS A 514 -16.94 -3.12 -16.22
CA LYS A 514 -18.23 -3.38 -16.85
C LYS A 514 -18.66 -2.32 -17.87
N GLU A 515 -18.06 -1.12 -17.79
CA GLU A 515 -18.31 -0.02 -18.74
C GLU A 515 -17.62 -0.26 -20.08
N PHE A 516 -16.71 -1.24 -20.15
CA PHE A 516 -16.03 -1.64 -21.37
C PHE A 516 -16.41 -3.08 -21.77
N PRO A 517 -16.95 -3.32 -22.98
CA PRO A 517 -17.40 -4.64 -23.38
C PRO A 517 -16.31 -5.72 -23.26
N GLY A 518 -16.59 -6.78 -22.51
CA GLY A 518 -15.69 -7.91 -22.32
C GLY A 518 -14.53 -7.69 -21.37
N ALA A 519 -14.39 -6.51 -20.77
CA ALA A 519 -13.36 -6.21 -19.79
C ALA A 519 -13.69 -6.82 -18.41
N SER A 520 -12.65 -7.27 -17.71
CA SER A 520 -12.73 -7.78 -16.34
C SER A 520 -11.91 -6.97 -15.35
N ARG A 521 -11.02 -6.11 -15.84
CA ARG A 521 -10.19 -5.17 -15.07
C ARG A 521 -9.84 -3.95 -15.92
N LEU A 522 -9.41 -2.89 -15.25
CA LEU A 522 -8.94 -1.65 -15.84
C LEU A 522 -8.04 -0.96 -14.79
N HIS A 523 -6.83 -0.53 -15.16
CA HIS A 523 -5.93 0.04 -14.15
C HIS A 523 -5.28 1.37 -14.54
N THR A 524 -5.40 1.80 -15.79
CA THR A 524 -4.85 3.08 -16.23
C THR A 524 -5.91 3.94 -16.90
N PHE A 525 -5.92 5.22 -16.56
CA PHE A 525 -6.75 6.27 -17.15
C PHE A 525 -5.86 7.50 -17.41
N SER A 526 -5.46 7.67 -18.66
CA SER A 526 -4.65 8.81 -19.08
C SER A 526 -5.49 9.76 -19.95
N HIS A 527 -5.62 11.01 -19.51
CA HIS A 527 -6.40 12.03 -20.22
C HIS A 527 -5.55 13.27 -20.50
N ILE A 528 -5.57 13.71 -21.73
CA ILE A 528 -5.11 15.03 -22.20
C ILE A 528 -6.22 15.65 -23.03
N HIS A 529 -6.08 16.95 -23.36
CA HIS A 529 -7.03 17.57 -24.28
C HIS A 529 -7.03 16.85 -25.64
N GLY A 530 -8.18 16.32 -26.05
CA GLY A 530 -8.35 15.62 -27.32
C GLY A 530 -8.08 14.12 -27.32
N LEU A 531 -7.53 13.54 -26.23
CA LEU A 531 -7.30 12.09 -26.17
C LEU A 531 -7.49 11.56 -24.74
N THR A 532 -8.31 10.54 -24.60
CA THR A 532 -8.38 9.70 -23.40
C THR A 532 -7.98 8.28 -23.77
N ALA A 533 -7.03 7.71 -23.04
CA ALA A 533 -6.59 6.33 -23.20
C ALA A 533 -6.74 5.55 -21.88
N VAL A 534 -7.22 4.33 -21.97
CA VAL A 534 -7.39 3.40 -20.86
C VAL A 534 -6.88 2.03 -21.28
N ASP A 535 -6.51 1.21 -20.31
CA ASP A 535 -6.28 -0.21 -20.57
C ASP A 535 -7.43 -1.05 -20.03
N THR A 536 -7.64 -2.18 -20.66
CA THR A 536 -8.66 -3.14 -20.24
C THR A 536 -8.12 -4.56 -20.31
N TYR A 537 -8.43 -5.36 -19.29
CA TYR A 537 -8.08 -6.77 -19.25
C TYR A 537 -9.23 -7.59 -19.83
N ILE A 538 -9.02 -8.06 -21.05
CA ILE A 538 -10.04 -8.77 -21.83
C ILE A 538 -9.75 -10.26 -21.89
N ALA A 539 -10.81 -11.07 -21.86
CA ALA A 539 -10.74 -12.52 -22.01
C ALA A 539 -11.15 -12.95 -23.43
N ARG A 540 -10.29 -13.68 -24.14
CA ARG A 540 -10.60 -14.26 -25.43
C ARG A 540 -10.63 -15.78 -25.34
N PRO A 541 -11.63 -16.46 -25.96
CA PRO A 541 -11.64 -17.92 -26.03
C PRO A 541 -10.40 -18.44 -26.78
N ARG A 542 -9.69 -19.40 -26.20
CA ARG A 542 -8.47 -19.99 -26.79
C ARG A 542 -8.70 -20.72 -28.11
N PHE A 543 -9.95 -21.15 -28.35
CA PHE A 543 -10.33 -22.01 -29.49
C PHE A 543 -10.94 -21.24 -30.66
N ILE A 544 -11.04 -19.92 -30.57
CA ILE A 544 -11.52 -19.09 -31.69
C ILE A 544 -10.28 -18.53 -32.42
N PRO A 545 -10.05 -18.88 -33.69
CA PRO A 545 -8.95 -18.31 -34.47
C PRO A 545 -9.07 -16.78 -34.53
N ASN A 546 -7.92 -16.10 -34.49
CA ASN A 546 -7.86 -14.66 -34.72
C ASN A 546 -8.44 -14.36 -36.12
N ARG A 547 -9.58 -13.71 -36.18
CA ARG A 547 -10.07 -13.07 -37.41
C ARG A 547 -9.60 -11.63 -37.42
#